data_a0e9a0ed9edfc6b757dad675e62f32c9
#
_entry.id   a0e9a0ed9edfc6b757dad675e62f32c9
#
_cell.length_a   1.000
_cell.length_b   1.000
_cell.length_c   1.000
_cell.angle_alpha   90.00
_cell.angle_beta   90.00
_cell.angle_gamma   90.00
#
_symmetry.space_group_name_H-M   'P 1'
#
loop_
_entity.id
_entity.type
_entity.pdbx_description
1 polymer ?
#
loop_
_entity_poly.entity_id
_entity_poly.type
_entity_poly.pdbx_seq_one_letter_code
_entity_poly.pdbx_strand_id
1 'polypeptide(L)'
;MKMSLAVLFRALIFTPVLAIVFVVPSYGQSIGTKKDEYDHEYSELKESKLEIRDFDFQTLTGGRVKLSEAIEGRKLVIVTYFAAWCHNSKYDFETLNELYKKYADQGLSVIGICEYSSRKALKTFIEEMKPEYPICIEGDFEKLSRTASSHYAYRNKFGDTRIWGTPFTMVFTTDEFKKGGEIISTRQLAATGELMKLEAEAIIREKLAIK
;
A
#
# COMPACT_ATOMS: atom_id res chain seq x y z
N MET A 1 -54.69 44.09 65.41
CA MET A 1 -54.43 43.97 63.95
C MET A 1 -53.25 43.06 63.77
N LYS A 2 -53.49 41.79 63.42
CA LYS A 2 -52.45 40.76 63.29
C LYS A 2 -52.14 40.52 61.82
N MET A 3 -50.95 40.80 61.37
CA MET A 3 -50.47 40.39 60.05
C MET A 3 -49.69 39.06 60.20
N SER A 4 -50.18 38.07 59.45
CA SER A 4 -49.54 36.74 59.34
C SER A 4 -48.57 36.76 58.15
N LEU A 5 -47.32 36.41 58.42
CA LEU A 5 -46.26 36.33 57.42
C LEU A 5 -46.16 34.86 57.01
N ALA A 6 -46.61 34.53 55.82
CA ALA A 6 -46.44 33.18 55.23
C ALA A 6 -45.10 33.07 54.52
N VAL A 7 -44.22 32.23 55.06
CA VAL A 7 -42.92 31.92 54.43
C VAL A 7 -43.11 30.80 53.41
N LEU A 8 -42.88 31.08 52.13
CA LEU A 8 -42.89 30.11 51.06
C LEU A 8 -41.51 29.46 50.97
N PHE A 9 -41.39 28.19 51.34
CA PHE A 9 -40.23 27.36 51.09
C PHE A 9 -40.30 26.89 49.61
N ARG A 10 -39.40 27.41 48.77
CA ARG A 10 -39.11 26.89 47.43
C ARG A 10 -38.13 25.77 47.58
N ALA A 11 -38.57 24.51 47.41
CA ALA A 11 -37.71 23.34 47.25
C ALA A 11 -37.01 23.41 45.88
N LEU A 12 -35.68 23.59 45.87
CA LEU A 12 -34.85 23.40 44.67
C LEU A 12 -34.70 21.87 44.46
N ILE A 13 -35.33 21.36 43.42
CA ILE A 13 -35.09 19.99 42.95
C ILE A 13 -33.79 20.01 42.14
N PHE A 14 -32.71 19.50 42.72
CA PHE A 14 -31.50 19.20 42.02
C PHE A 14 -31.67 17.89 41.26
N THR A 15 -31.87 17.94 39.93
CA THR A 15 -31.79 16.79 39.05
C THR A 15 -30.30 16.54 38.71
N PRO A 16 -29.73 15.39 39.06
CA PRO A 16 -28.39 15.04 38.61
C PRO A 16 -28.42 14.75 37.11
N VAL A 17 -27.76 15.57 36.31
CA VAL A 17 -27.49 15.28 34.91
C VAL A 17 -26.43 14.16 34.87
N LEU A 18 -26.87 12.93 34.61
CA LEU A 18 -25.99 11.79 34.38
C LEU A 18 -25.30 11.99 33.02
N ALA A 19 -24.08 12.52 33.04
CA ALA A 19 -23.25 12.58 31.84
C ALA A 19 -22.81 11.16 31.45
N ILE A 20 -23.50 10.57 30.48
CA ILE A 20 -23.11 9.31 29.85
C ILE A 20 -21.89 9.65 28.98
N VAL A 21 -20.68 9.37 29.48
CA VAL A 21 -19.46 9.39 28.71
C VAL A 21 -19.48 8.17 27.78
N PHE A 22 -19.82 8.38 26.51
CA PHE A 22 -19.59 7.38 25.48
C PHE A 22 -18.08 7.23 25.28
N VAL A 23 -17.48 6.26 25.93
CA VAL A 23 -16.15 5.77 25.56
C VAL A 23 -16.30 5.07 24.23
N VAL A 24 -16.04 5.78 23.15
CA VAL A 24 -15.90 5.16 21.82
C VAL A 24 -14.58 4.40 21.85
N PRO A 25 -14.59 3.05 21.82
CA PRO A 25 -13.34 2.34 21.67
C PRO A 25 -12.74 2.73 20.32
N SER A 26 -11.58 3.39 20.34
CA SER A 26 -10.75 3.54 19.16
C SER A 26 -10.27 2.16 18.77
N TYR A 27 -11.05 1.47 17.96
CA TYR A 27 -10.55 0.30 17.23
C TYR A 27 -9.51 0.86 16.26
N GLY A 28 -8.25 0.80 16.65
CA GLY A 28 -7.15 0.82 15.71
C GLY A 28 -7.43 -0.32 14.74
N GLN A 29 -7.89 0.00 13.54
CA GLN A 29 -8.04 -0.98 12.48
C GLN A 29 -6.63 -1.46 12.16
N SER A 30 -6.21 -2.59 12.74
CA SER A 30 -5.11 -3.34 12.21
C SER A 30 -5.48 -3.62 10.75
N ILE A 31 -4.63 -3.22 9.82
CA ILE A 31 -4.76 -3.59 8.41
C ILE A 31 -4.51 -5.10 8.39
N GLY A 32 -5.59 -5.88 8.59
CA GLY A 32 -5.51 -7.33 8.69
C GLY A 32 -5.41 -7.94 7.30
N THR A 33 -4.35 -8.69 7.05
CA THR A 33 -4.30 -9.65 5.95
C THR A 33 -5.24 -10.81 6.28
N LYS A 34 -6.07 -11.23 5.32
CA LYS A 34 -6.86 -12.46 5.45
C LYS A 34 -5.97 -13.64 5.08
N LYS A 35 -5.74 -14.57 5.99
CA LYS A 35 -5.14 -15.87 5.67
C LYS A 35 -6.25 -16.83 5.25
N ASP A 36 -6.00 -17.56 4.18
CA ASP A 36 -6.86 -18.66 3.74
C ASP A 36 -6.27 -20.03 4.10
N GLU A 37 -6.98 -21.10 3.71
CA GLU A 37 -6.60 -22.50 3.94
C GLU A 37 -5.24 -22.88 3.31
N TYR A 38 -4.76 -22.10 2.34
CA TYR A 38 -3.52 -22.32 1.59
C TYR A 38 -2.37 -21.40 2.01
N ASP A 39 -2.48 -20.74 3.18
CA ASP A 39 -1.48 -19.81 3.74
C ASP A 39 -1.27 -18.52 2.92
N HIS A 40 -2.24 -18.14 2.09
CA HIS A 40 -2.26 -16.85 1.40
C HIS A 40 -2.54 -15.69 2.36
N GLU A 41 -1.88 -14.56 2.16
CA GLU A 41 -2.09 -13.32 2.90
C GLU A 41 -2.67 -12.24 1.98
N TYR A 42 -3.92 -12.38 1.59
CA TYR A 42 -4.61 -11.39 0.75
C TYR A 42 -4.87 -10.08 1.49
N SER A 43 -4.69 -8.99 0.76
CA SER A 43 -4.99 -7.64 1.25
C SER A 43 -5.79 -6.84 0.23
N GLU A 44 -6.81 -6.14 0.73
CA GLU A 44 -7.57 -5.18 -0.07
C GLU A 44 -6.70 -3.97 -0.44
N LEU A 45 -6.91 -3.43 -1.64
CA LEU A 45 -6.35 -2.16 -2.06
C LEU A 45 -7.09 -1.01 -1.38
N LYS A 46 -6.42 -0.28 -0.49
CA LYS A 46 -7.00 0.83 0.28
C LYS A 46 -6.41 2.17 -0.11
N GLU A 47 -7.22 3.21 -0.05
CA GLU A 47 -6.75 4.58 -0.25
C GLU A 47 -5.60 4.93 0.70
N SER A 48 -4.60 5.58 0.15
CA SER A 48 -3.40 6.01 0.88
C SER A 48 -2.96 7.39 0.41
N LYS A 49 -2.33 8.13 1.31
CA LYS A 49 -1.75 9.45 1.07
C LYS A 49 -0.23 9.44 1.29
N LEU A 50 0.43 8.37 0.86
CA LEU A 50 1.89 8.30 0.90
C LEU A 50 2.46 9.29 -0.13
N GLU A 51 3.56 9.91 0.21
CA GLU A 51 4.35 10.71 -0.75
C GLU A 51 5.26 9.78 -1.54
N ILE A 52 4.81 9.41 -2.74
CA ILE A 52 5.60 8.57 -3.64
C ILE A 52 6.70 9.43 -4.24
N ARG A 53 7.95 9.08 -3.94
CA ARG A 53 9.11 9.77 -4.45
C ARG A 53 9.58 9.17 -5.76
N ASP A 54 10.15 10.01 -6.62
CA ASP A 54 10.88 9.52 -7.79
C ASP A 54 12.09 8.70 -7.33
N PHE A 55 12.26 7.53 -7.90
CA PHE A 55 13.40 6.68 -7.64
C PHE A 55 14.14 6.37 -8.95
N ASP A 56 15.40 6.03 -8.81
CA ASP A 56 16.26 5.58 -9.89
C ASP A 56 17.09 4.40 -9.39
N PHE A 57 16.58 3.17 -9.64
CA PHE A 57 17.13 1.95 -9.11
C PHE A 57 17.80 1.07 -10.16
N GLN A 58 18.79 0.27 -9.74
CA GLN A 58 19.52 -0.62 -10.63
C GLN A 58 18.74 -1.89 -10.93
N THR A 59 18.87 -2.42 -12.14
CA THR A 59 18.45 -3.79 -12.49
C THR A 59 19.58 -4.80 -12.21
N LEU A 60 19.27 -6.09 -12.24
CA LEU A 60 20.29 -7.14 -12.15
C LEU A 60 21.31 -7.11 -13.29
N THR A 61 20.92 -6.63 -14.45
CA THR A 61 21.74 -6.60 -15.68
C THR A 61 22.55 -5.32 -15.83
N GLY A 62 22.53 -4.43 -14.81
CA GLY A 62 23.29 -3.17 -14.79
C GLY A 62 22.57 -1.98 -15.43
N GLY A 63 21.36 -2.16 -15.96
CA GLY A 63 20.48 -1.06 -16.37
C GLY A 63 19.90 -0.33 -15.15
N ARG A 64 19.08 0.69 -15.42
CA ARG A 64 18.38 1.47 -14.39
C ARG A 64 16.90 1.59 -14.71
N VAL A 65 16.10 1.72 -13.68
CA VAL A 65 14.65 2.00 -13.74
C VAL A 65 14.42 3.27 -12.95
N LYS A 66 14.06 4.33 -13.64
CA LYS A 66 13.63 5.58 -13.03
C LYS A 66 12.11 5.66 -13.10
N LEU A 67 11.44 5.92 -11.98
CA LEU A 67 9.98 5.91 -11.91
C LEU A 67 9.38 6.91 -12.89
N SER A 68 9.85 8.16 -12.88
CA SER A 68 9.34 9.22 -13.77
C SER A 68 9.46 8.89 -15.27
N GLU A 69 10.46 8.12 -15.67
CA GLU A 69 10.63 7.66 -17.07
C GLU A 69 9.75 6.42 -17.37
N ALA A 70 9.66 5.48 -16.44
CA ALA A 70 8.88 4.24 -16.61
C ALA A 70 7.36 4.48 -16.72
N ILE A 71 6.90 5.64 -16.28
CA ILE A 71 5.48 6.05 -16.32
C ILE A 71 5.11 6.89 -17.53
N GLU A 72 6.07 7.34 -18.34
CA GLU A 72 5.80 8.14 -19.52
C GLU A 72 4.88 7.39 -20.51
N GLY A 73 3.80 8.05 -20.92
CA GLY A 73 2.81 7.46 -21.82
C GLY A 73 1.92 6.37 -21.20
N ARG A 74 2.05 6.10 -19.91
CA ARG A 74 1.20 5.16 -19.18
C ARG A 74 0.01 5.88 -18.53
N LYS A 75 -1.04 5.13 -18.22
CA LYS A 75 -2.24 5.64 -17.55
C LYS A 75 -2.31 5.21 -16.09
N LEU A 76 -1.83 4.00 -15.81
CA LEU A 76 -1.87 3.37 -14.50
C LEU A 76 -0.53 2.69 -14.21
N VAL A 77 -0.06 2.83 -12.98
CA VAL A 77 1.21 2.25 -12.54
C VAL A 77 0.98 1.42 -11.28
N ILE A 78 1.55 0.24 -11.27
CA ILE A 78 1.68 -0.63 -10.10
C ILE A 78 3.16 -0.69 -9.73
N VAL A 79 3.49 -0.32 -8.51
CA VAL A 79 4.81 -0.54 -7.91
C VAL A 79 4.66 -1.56 -6.80
N THR A 80 5.32 -2.71 -6.93
CA THR A 80 5.30 -3.75 -5.90
C THR A 80 6.69 -3.97 -5.32
N TYR A 81 6.77 -3.93 -4.00
CA TYR A 81 7.94 -4.33 -3.23
C TYR A 81 7.82 -5.80 -2.83
N PHE A 82 8.83 -6.57 -3.13
CA PHE A 82 8.83 -8.01 -2.90
C PHE A 82 10.16 -8.54 -2.38
N ALA A 83 10.16 -9.74 -1.82
CA ALA A 83 11.37 -10.47 -1.50
C ALA A 83 11.39 -11.81 -2.25
N ALA A 84 12.51 -12.14 -2.87
CA ALA A 84 12.63 -13.35 -3.70
C ALA A 84 12.46 -14.68 -2.91
N TRP A 85 12.64 -14.64 -1.61
CA TRP A 85 12.42 -15.77 -0.70
C TRP A 85 10.99 -15.82 -0.13
N CYS A 86 10.19 -14.76 -0.32
CA CYS A 86 8.87 -14.66 0.25
C CYS A 86 7.85 -15.43 -0.59
N HIS A 87 7.18 -16.38 0.06
CA HIS A 87 6.16 -17.22 -0.57
C HIS A 87 5.00 -16.39 -1.16
N ASN A 88 4.47 -15.47 -0.36
CA ASN A 88 3.37 -14.60 -0.78
C ASN A 88 3.76 -13.67 -1.94
N SER A 89 5.05 -13.30 -2.04
CA SER A 89 5.54 -12.55 -3.20
C SER A 89 5.49 -13.36 -4.48
N LYS A 90 5.70 -14.68 -4.44
CA LYS A 90 5.57 -15.55 -5.63
C LYS A 90 4.13 -15.58 -6.12
N TYR A 91 3.16 -15.76 -5.25
CA TYR A 91 1.74 -15.74 -5.60
C TYR A 91 1.30 -14.40 -6.17
N ASP A 92 1.75 -13.30 -5.55
CA ASP A 92 1.45 -11.96 -6.04
C ASP A 92 2.03 -11.72 -7.45
N PHE A 93 3.22 -12.26 -7.73
CA PHE A 93 3.83 -12.19 -9.07
C PHE A 93 3.07 -12.96 -10.14
N GLU A 94 2.46 -14.09 -9.82
CA GLU A 94 1.58 -14.80 -10.76
C GLU A 94 0.40 -13.92 -11.17
N THR A 95 -0.26 -13.30 -10.19
CA THR A 95 -1.33 -12.34 -10.42
C THR A 95 -0.87 -11.13 -11.24
N LEU A 96 0.26 -10.53 -10.88
CA LEU A 96 0.79 -9.36 -11.58
C LEU A 96 1.22 -9.67 -13.02
N ASN A 97 1.84 -10.83 -13.27
CA ASN A 97 2.19 -11.29 -14.62
C ASN A 97 0.96 -11.40 -15.52
N GLU A 98 -0.12 -12.00 -15.03
CA GLU A 98 -1.36 -12.12 -15.78
C GLU A 98 -1.99 -10.75 -16.06
N LEU A 99 -2.07 -9.88 -15.06
CA LEU A 99 -2.63 -8.54 -15.21
C LEU A 99 -1.78 -7.68 -16.17
N TYR A 100 -0.46 -7.75 -16.08
CA TYR A 100 0.43 -7.04 -16.99
C TYR A 100 0.25 -7.50 -18.44
N LYS A 101 0.30 -8.81 -18.70
CA LYS A 101 0.06 -9.37 -20.05
C LYS A 101 -1.26 -8.90 -20.66
N LYS A 102 -2.29 -8.76 -19.83
CA LYS A 102 -3.61 -8.38 -20.29
C LYS A 102 -3.77 -6.88 -20.54
N TYR A 103 -3.08 -6.03 -19.78
CA TYR A 103 -3.37 -4.60 -19.75
C TYR A 103 -2.20 -3.67 -20.10
N ALA A 104 -0.99 -4.20 -20.35
CA ALA A 104 0.19 -3.38 -20.69
C ALA A 104 -0.04 -2.51 -21.93
N ASP A 105 -0.61 -3.07 -23.00
CA ASP A 105 -0.92 -2.35 -24.23
C ASP A 105 -2.06 -1.32 -24.08
N GLN A 106 -2.80 -1.40 -22.97
CA GLN A 106 -3.89 -0.47 -22.65
C GLN A 106 -3.44 0.66 -21.72
N GLY A 107 -2.16 0.66 -21.34
CA GLY A 107 -1.55 1.73 -20.55
C GLY A 107 -1.20 1.36 -19.10
N LEU A 108 -1.26 0.07 -18.73
CA LEU A 108 -0.73 -0.40 -17.44
C LEU A 108 0.80 -0.46 -17.50
N SER A 109 1.46 0.05 -16.46
CA SER A 109 2.86 -0.22 -16.14
C SER A 109 2.95 -0.98 -14.82
N VAL A 110 3.88 -1.93 -14.73
CA VAL A 110 4.23 -2.61 -13.48
C VAL A 110 5.72 -2.49 -13.26
N ILE A 111 6.15 -2.24 -12.04
CA ILE A 111 7.55 -2.19 -11.62
C ILE A 111 7.70 -3.01 -10.35
N GLY A 112 8.55 -4.03 -10.38
CA GLY A 112 8.92 -4.81 -9.19
C GLY A 112 10.20 -4.27 -8.56
N ILE A 113 10.17 -4.01 -7.25
CA ILE A 113 11.35 -3.60 -6.47
C ILE A 113 11.69 -4.72 -5.50
N CYS A 114 12.82 -5.37 -5.74
CA CYS A 114 13.27 -6.46 -4.89
C CYS A 114 13.97 -5.93 -3.63
N GLU A 115 13.47 -6.38 -2.48
CA GLU A 115 13.99 -6.08 -1.16
C GLU A 115 14.48 -7.35 -0.45
N TYR A 116 15.38 -7.18 0.50
CA TYR A 116 15.77 -8.22 1.47
C TYR A 116 16.23 -9.54 0.84
N SER A 117 16.77 -9.53 -0.37
CA SER A 117 17.18 -10.73 -1.10
C SER A 117 18.57 -10.57 -1.69
N SER A 118 19.37 -11.64 -1.68
CA SER A 118 20.64 -11.63 -2.39
C SER A 118 20.42 -11.56 -3.91
N ARG A 119 21.42 -11.04 -4.63
CA ARG A 119 21.38 -11.02 -6.12
C ARG A 119 21.19 -12.41 -6.72
N LYS A 120 21.75 -13.44 -6.09
CA LYS A 120 21.59 -14.84 -6.50
C LYS A 120 20.13 -15.30 -6.34
N ALA A 121 19.51 -15.03 -5.19
CA ALA A 121 18.10 -15.37 -4.96
C ALA A 121 17.17 -14.63 -5.93
N LEU A 122 17.41 -13.34 -6.18
CA LEU A 122 16.65 -12.59 -7.14
C LEU A 122 16.79 -13.13 -8.58
N LYS A 123 18.01 -13.53 -8.97
CA LYS A 123 18.22 -14.14 -10.29
C LYS A 123 17.38 -15.40 -10.46
N THR A 124 17.43 -16.31 -9.47
CA THR A 124 16.60 -17.54 -9.49
C THR A 124 15.12 -17.21 -9.55
N PHE A 125 14.65 -16.24 -8.77
CA PHE A 125 13.26 -15.78 -8.77
C PHE A 125 12.82 -15.27 -10.15
N ILE A 126 13.64 -14.45 -10.82
CA ILE A 126 13.31 -13.93 -12.17
C ILE A 126 13.28 -15.06 -13.19
N GLU A 127 14.20 -16.03 -13.11
CA GLU A 127 14.23 -17.20 -14.00
C GLU A 127 12.98 -18.09 -13.82
N GLU A 128 12.48 -18.18 -12.60
CA GLU A 128 11.28 -18.93 -12.24
C GLU A 128 9.99 -18.19 -12.66
N MET A 129 9.84 -16.94 -12.24
CA MET A 129 8.60 -16.16 -12.39
C MET A 129 8.45 -15.49 -13.75
N LYS A 130 9.56 -15.28 -14.48
CA LYS A 130 9.63 -14.70 -15.83
C LYS A 130 8.79 -13.42 -16.01
N PRO A 131 8.95 -12.39 -15.16
CA PRO A 131 8.21 -11.15 -15.31
C PRO A 131 8.55 -10.47 -16.65
N GLU A 132 7.53 -9.94 -17.31
CA GLU A 132 7.68 -9.18 -18.57
C GLU A 132 7.76 -7.65 -18.31
N TYR A 133 7.80 -7.25 -17.04
CA TYR A 133 7.95 -5.87 -16.57
C TYR A 133 9.28 -5.68 -15.83
N PRO A 134 9.75 -4.43 -15.68
CA PRO A 134 11.04 -4.14 -15.05
C PRO A 134 11.12 -4.62 -13.62
N ILE A 135 12.24 -5.25 -13.27
CA ILE A 135 12.61 -5.60 -11.90
C ILE A 135 13.89 -4.85 -11.53
N CYS A 136 13.84 -4.11 -10.44
CA CYS A 136 14.97 -3.35 -9.94
C CYS A 136 15.24 -3.62 -8.45
N ILE A 137 16.32 -3.05 -7.95
CA ILE A 137 16.87 -3.23 -6.61
C ILE A 137 17.13 -1.84 -6.04
N GLU A 138 16.58 -1.51 -4.87
CA GLU A 138 16.81 -0.22 -4.22
C GLU A 138 18.28 -0.01 -3.82
N GLY A 139 18.94 -1.07 -3.36
CA GLY A 139 20.31 -0.97 -2.91
C GLY A 139 21.00 -2.33 -2.79
N ASP A 140 22.19 -2.34 -2.20
CA ASP A 140 22.92 -3.56 -1.90
C ASP A 140 22.34 -4.19 -0.63
N PHE A 141 21.67 -5.31 -0.78
CA PHE A 141 21.00 -6.02 0.33
C PHE A 141 21.91 -6.41 1.49
N GLU A 142 23.21 -6.56 1.23
CA GLU A 142 24.19 -6.88 2.26
C GLU A 142 24.58 -5.64 3.08
N LYS A 143 24.32 -4.44 2.55
CA LYS A 143 24.73 -3.18 3.15
C LYS A 143 23.57 -2.30 3.60
N LEU A 144 22.41 -2.40 2.92
CA LEU A 144 21.25 -1.59 3.24
C LEU A 144 20.55 -2.16 4.48
N SER A 145 20.46 -1.36 5.52
CA SER A 145 19.63 -1.70 6.69
C SER A 145 18.16 -1.79 6.25
N ARG A 146 17.45 -2.81 6.74
CA ARG A 146 16.01 -2.99 6.48
C ARG A 146 15.21 -1.72 6.72
N THR A 147 15.52 -0.96 7.77
CA THR A 147 14.80 0.26 8.15
C THR A 147 15.18 1.50 7.31
N ALA A 148 16.20 1.40 6.46
CA ALA A 148 16.64 2.47 5.59
C ALA A 148 16.02 2.38 4.18
N SER A 149 15.28 1.30 3.87
CA SER A 149 14.64 1.15 2.56
C SER A 149 13.39 2.01 2.40
N SER A 150 13.09 2.42 1.18
CA SER A 150 11.84 3.11 0.84
C SER A 150 10.63 2.21 1.12
N HIS A 151 10.76 0.90 0.91
CA HIS A 151 9.77 -0.09 1.30
C HIS A 151 9.39 0.03 2.78
N TYR A 152 10.38 0.02 3.67
CA TYR A 152 10.11 0.17 5.11
C TYR A 152 9.42 1.49 5.42
N ALA A 153 9.86 2.58 4.81
CA ALA A 153 9.28 3.91 5.03
C ALA A 153 7.80 3.97 4.59
N TYR A 154 7.47 3.44 3.40
CA TYR A 154 6.10 3.46 2.88
C TYR A 154 5.16 2.58 3.68
N ARG A 155 5.50 1.31 3.88
CA ARG A 155 4.63 0.39 4.60
C ARG A 155 4.42 0.79 6.07
N ASN A 156 5.45 1.33 6.72
CA ASN A 156 5.34 1.81 8.10
C ASN A 156 4.38 3.01 8.21
N LYS A 157 4.48 3.97 7.28
CA LYS A 157 3.52 5.09 7.18
C LYS A 157 2.09 4.60 6.86
N PHE A 158 1.96 3.53 6.11
CA PHE A 158 0.67 2.90 5.81
C PHE A 158 0.09 2.11 6.99
N GLY A 159 0.89 1.82 8.02
CA GLY A 159 0.48 1.11 9.24
C GLY A 159 0.79 -0.39 9.23
N ASP A 160 1.60 -0.89 8.29
CA ASP A 160 2.05 -2.28 8.29
C ASP A 160 3.19 -2.49 9.29
N THR A 161 2.92 -3.28 10.32
CA THR A 161 3.87 -3.57 11.42
C THR A 161 4.58 -4.91 11.28
N ARG A 162 4.32 -5.69 10.21
CA ARG A 162 5.00 -6.97 9.97
C ARG A 162 6.52 -6.76 9.87
N ILE A 163 7.31 -7.77 10.24
CA ILE A 163 8.78 -7.65 10.26
C ILE A 163 9.33 -7.36 8.85
N TRP A 164 8.92 -8.13 7.86
CA TRP A 164 9.39 -8.01 6.47
C TRP A 164 8.38 -7.28 5.57
N GLY A 165 7.09 -7.55 5.73
CA GLY A 165 5.98 -6.85 5.08
C GLY A 165 5.96 -6.94 3.56
N THR A 166 6.44 -8.03 2.98
CA THR A 166 6.34 -8.29 1.53
C THR A 166 5.25 -9.33 1.25
N PRO A 167 4.54 -9.20 0.12
CA PRO A 167 4.56 -8.08 -0.80
C PRO A 167 3.91 -6.82 -0.20
N PHE A 168 4.30 -5.64 -0.72
CA PHE A 168 3.64 -4.36 -0.48
C PHE A 168 3.47 -3.65 -1.82
N THR A 169 2.23 -3.38 -2.20
CA THR A 169 1.90 -2.89 -3.54
C THR A 169 1.22 -1.54 -3.49
N MET A 170 1.61 -0.63 -4.37
CA MET A 170 1.00 0.68 -4.57
C MET A 170 0.50 0.81 -6.00
N VAL A 171 -0.72 1.33 -6.16
CA VAL A 171 -1.39 1.52 -7.46
C VAL A 171 -1.80 2.99 -7.58
N PHE A 172 -1.38 3.68 -8.64
CA PHE A 172 -1.68 5.09 -8.86
C PHE A 172 -1.82 5.44 -10.33
N THR A 173 -2.65 6.44 -10.61
CA THR A 173 -2.91 6.96 -11.95
C THR A 173 -1.89 8.04 -12.31
N THR A 174 -1.57 8.16 -13.60
CA THR A 174 -0.54 9.09 -14.07
C THR A 174 -1.03 10.52 -14.28
N ASP A 175 -2.34 10.73 -14.31
CA ASP A 175 -2.96 12.07 -14.37
C ASP A 175 -2.78 12.88 -13.07
N GLU A 176 -2.49 12.20 -11.96
CA GLU A 176 -2.21 12.83 -10.67
C GLU A 176 -0.72 13.17 -10.47
N PHE A 177 0.13 12.92 -11.46
CA PHE A 177 1.56 13.17 -11.32
C PHE A 177 1.93 14.65 -11.30
N LYS A 178 2.78 14.98 -10.34
CA LYS A 178 3.43 16.28 -10.28
C LYS A 178 4.64 16.26 -11.22
N LYS A 179 4.56 17.00 -12.32
CA LYS A 179 5.72 17.17 -13.20
C LYS A 179 6.77 18.06 -12.53
N GLY A 180 7.97 17.51 -12.39
CA GLY A 180 9.14 18.23 -11.85
C GLY A 180 9.13 18.32 -10.32
N GLY A 181 9.84 17.43 -9.66
CA GLY A 181 9.99 17.39 -8.22
C GLY A 181 10.33 15.98 -7.75
N GLU A 182 10.74 15.85 -6.47
CA GLU A 182 11.02 14.54 -5.89
C GLU A 182 9.75 13.72 -5.60
N ILE A 183 8.59 14.38 -5.43
CA ILE A 183 7.32 13.72 -5.11
C ILE A 183 6.52 13.58 -6.41
N ILE A 184 6.31 12.35 -6.83
CA ILE A 184 5.57 11.99 -8.04
C ILE A 184 4.06 11.98 -7.77
N SER A 185 3.62 11.36 -6.69
CA SER A 185 2.21 11.26 -6.33
C SER A 185 2.00 11.33 -4.83
N THR A 186 0.82 11.81 -4.41
CA THR A 186 0.39 11.84 -3.01
C THR A 186 -0.96 11.12 -2.81
N ARG A 187 -1.47 10.45 -3.86
CA ARG A 187 -2.73 9.71 -3.84
C ARG A 187 -2.54 8.39 -4.58
N GLN A 188 -2.76 7.31 -3.90
CA GLN A 188 -2.66 5.94 -4.43
C GLN A 188 -3.56 4.99 -3.65
N LEU A 189 -3.77 3.81 -4.22
CA LEU A 189 -4.22 2.65 -3.46
C LEU A 189 -2.99 1.86 -3.00
N ALA A 190 -3.05 1.23 -1.84
CA ALA A 190 -1.97 0.38 -1.34
C ALA A 190 -2.52 -0.90 -0.70
N ALA A 191 -1.76 -1.98 -0.80
CA ALA A 191 -2.03 -3.29 -0.22
C ALA A 191 -0.80 -3.83 0.52
N THR A 192 -1.00 -4.47 1.67
CA THR A 192 0.04 -5.03 2.56
C THR A 192 0.07 -6.55 2.54
N GLY A 193 -0.08 -7.15 1.39
CA GLY A 193 -0.16 -8.58 1.16
C GLY A 193 -0.38 -8.86 -0.31
N GLU A 194 -0.77 -10.08 -0.61
CA GLU A 194 -1.10 -10.49 -1.97
C GLU A 194 -2.35 -9.75 -2.46
N LEU A 195 -2.32 -9.35 -3.73
CA LEU A 195 -3.47 -8.74 -4.38
C LEU A 195 -4.59 -9.77 -4.57
N MET A 196 -5.80 -9.41 -4.22
CA MET A 196 -6.98 -10.15 -4.65
C MET A 196 -7.19 -9.92 -6.15
N LYS A 197 -6.87 -10.91 -6.98
CA LYS A 197 -6.83 -10.80 -8.44
C LYS A 197 -8.07 -10.14 -9.04
N LEU A 198 -9.27 -10.56 -8.65
CA LEU A 198 -10.52 -10.02 -9.20
C LEU A 198 -10.72 -8.54 -8.80
N GLU A 199 -10.36 -8.17 -7.58
CA GLU A 199 -10.42 -6.78 -7.12
C GLU A 199 -9.41 -5.92 -7.87
N ALA A 200 -8.15 -6.36 -7.93
CA ALA A 200 -7.10 -5.65 -8.65
C ALA A 200 -7.45 -5.46 -10.13
N GLU A 201 -7.99 -6.49 -10.77
CA GLU A 201 -8.46 -6.43 -12.15
C GLU A 201 -9.62 -5.44 -12.34
N ALA A 202 -10.59 -5.42 -11.43
CA ALA A 202 -11.71 -4.48 -11.48
C ALA A 202 -11.21 -3.03 -11.37
N ILE A 203 -10.28 -2.75 -10.46
CA ILE A 203 -9.65 -1.45 -10.29
C ILE A 203 -8.86 -1.05 -11.55
N ILE A 204 -8.06 -1.96 -12.11
CA ILE A 204 -7.31 -1.70 -13.35
C ILE A 204 -8.26 -1.31 -14.49
N ARG A 205 -9.33 -2.07 -14.68
CA ARG A 205 -10.34 -1.77 -15.72
C ARG A 205 -10.99 -0.42 -15.53
N GLU A 206 -11.39 -0.10 -14.29
CA GLU A 206 -11.96 1.21 -13.94
C GLU A 206 -10.98 2.34 -14.28
N LYS A 207 -9.75 2.25 -13.77
CA LYS A 207 -8.74 3.31 -13.95
C LYS A 207 -8.26 3.46 -15.38
N LEU A 208 -8.25 2.39 -16.17
CA LEU A 208 -7.94 2.43 -17.61
C LEU A 208 -9.16 2.79 -18.47
N ALA A 209 -10.35 3.00 -17.88
CA ALA A 209 -11.62 3.26 -18.55
C ALA A 209 -12.00 2.17 -19.58
N ILE A 210 -11.76 0.90 -19.23
CA ILE A 210 -12.07 -0.26 -20.09
C ILE A 210 -13.50 -0.72 -19.78
N LYS A 211 -14.33 -0.73 -20.82
CA LYS A 211 -15.73 -1.20 -20.76
C LYS A 211 -15.84 -2.72 -20.76
#